data_ddd0c8e5dda19334355434500bb8acad
#
_entry.id   ddd0c8e5dda19334355434500bb8acad
#
_cell.length_a   1.000
_cell.length_b   1.000
_cell.length_c   1.000
_cell.angle_alpha   90.00
_cell.angle_beta   90.00
_cell.angle_gamma   90.00
#
_symmetry.space_group_name_H-M   'P 1'
#
loop_
_entity.id
_entity.type
_entity.pdbx_description
1 polymer ?
#
loop_
_entity_poly.entity_id
_entity_poly.type
_entity_poly.pdbx_seq_one_letter_code
_entity_poly.pdbx_strand_id
1 'polypeptide(L)' 'MMDIPDVSRTQINELIDEWIFNERDRALLRRRLLDGVRFEPLAEEFGLSVRHTKSIVYKGSAKIFSKIK' A
#
# COMPACT_ATOMS: atom_id res chain seq x y z
N MET A 1 -23.74 0.60 5.84
CA MET A 1 -22.59 0.77 5.79
C MET A 1 -21.98 0.15 4.69
N MET A 2 -20.98 0.59 4.36
CA MET A 2 -20.41 0.13 3.30
C MET A 2 -19.39 -0.75 3.66
N ASP A 3 -19.44 -1.83 3.27
CA ASP A 3 -18.44 -2.72 3.56
C ASP A 3 -17.53 -2.85 2.46
N ILE A 4 -16.27 -2.80 2.77
CA ILE A 4 -15.31 -3.13 1.77
C ILE A 4 -15.31 -4.60 1.67
N PRO A 5 -15.59 -5.17 0.53
CA PRO A 5 -15.65 -6.62 0.40
C PRO A 5 -14.31 -7.25 0.69
N ASP A 6 -14.32 -8.43 1.22
CA ASP A 6 -13.11 -9.18 1.46
C ASP A 6 -12.31 -9.35 0.20
N VAL A 7 -13.00 -9.45 -0.90
CA VAL A 7 -12.37 -9.57 -2.18
C VAL A 7 -11.44 -8.40 -2.45
N SER A 8 -11.79 -7.21 -1.99
CA SER A 8 -10.95 -6.05 -2.19
C SER A 8 -9.61 -6.19 -1.49
N ARG A 9 -9.61 -6.72 -0.28
CA ARG A 9 -8.35 -6.90 0.43
C ARG A 9 -7.48 -7.92 -0.27
N THR A 10 -8.06 -9.03 -0.66
CA THR A 10 -7.33 -10.07 -1.37
C THR A 10 -6.78 -9.53 -2.68
N GLN A 11 -7.61 -8.79 -3.39
CA GLN A 11 -7.20 -8.25 -4.67
C GLN A 11 -6.06 -7.26 -4.53
N ILE A 12 -6.13 -6.38 -3.53
CA ILE A 12 -5.05 -5.43 -3.29
C ILE A 12 -3.76 -6.17 -2.99
N ASN A 13 -3.83 -7.19 -2.15
CA ASN A 13 -2.66 -7.96 -1.79
C ASN A 13 -2.04 -8.63 -3.01
N GLU A 14 -2.87 -9.20 -3.86
CA GLU A 14 -2.38 -9.84 -5.07
C GLU A 14 -1.77 -8.85 -6.04
N LEU A 15 -2.39 -7.68 -6.16
CA LEU A 15 -1.87 -6.67 -7.06
C LEU A 15 -0.54 -6.11 -6.57
N ILE A 16 -0.37 -5.99 -5.27
CA ILE A 16 0.91 -5.57 -4.71
C ILE A 16 1.99 -6.56 -5.12
N ASP A 17 1.72 -7.86 -4.96
CA ASP A 17 2.70 -8.87 -5.35
C ASP A 17 2.97 -8.85 -6.83
N GLU A 18 1.96 -8.55 -7.62
CA GLU A 18 2.08 -8.64 -9.07
C GLU A 18 2.75 -7.42 -9.68
N TRP A 19 2.43 -6.25 -9.18
CA TRP A 19 2.85 -5.00 -9.83
C TRP A 19 3.90 -4.20 -9.09
N ILE A 20 4.14 -4.48 -7.82
CA ILE A 20 5.16 -3.78 -7.03
C ILE A 20 6.32 -4.74 -6.85
N PHE A 21 7.46 -4.41 -7.45
CA PHE A 21 8.56 -5.36 -7.47
C PHE A 21 9.56 -5.21 -6.34
N ASN A 22 9.58 -4.07 -5.68
CA ASN A 22 10.50 -3.84 -4.58
C ASN A 22 9.89 -4.38 -3.29
N GLU A 23 10.61 -5.25 -2.61
CA GLU A 23 10.06 -5.89 -1.41
C GLU A 23 9.73 -4.89 -0.31
N ARG A 24 10.58 -3.87 -0.14
CA ARG A 24 10.31 -2.84 0.85
C ARG A 24 9.00 -2.13 0.52
N ASP A 25 8.82 -1.79 -0.75
CA ASP A 25 7.61 -1.08 -1.17
C ASP A 25 6.39 -1.96 -1.02
N ARG A 26 6.51 -3.26 -1.27
CA ARG A 26 5.41 -4.18 -1.05
C ARG A 26 4.97 -4.18 0.40
N ALA A 27 5.92 -4.32 1.31
CA ALA A 27 5.61 -4.34 2.73
C ALA A 27 5.00 -3.02 3.17
N LEU A 28 5.56 -1.92 2.68
CA LEU A 28 5.08 -0.59 3.04
C LEU A 28 3.65 -0.38 2.56
N LEU A 29 3.35 -0.79 1.34
CA LEU A 29 2.00 -0.65 0.80
C LEU A 29 1.00 -1.53 1.54
N ARG A 30 1.40 -2.74 1.91
CA ARG A 30 0.51 -3.60 2.68
C ARG A 30 0.17 -2.98 4.02
N ARG A 31 1.18 -2.44 4.71
CA ARG A 31 0.94 -1.81 5.99
C ARG A 31 0.00 -0.62 5.84
N ARG A 32 0.18 0.15 4.78
CA ARG A 32 -0.66 1.33 4.59
C ARG A 32 -2.06 0.98 4.09
N LEU A 33 -2.15 0.15 3.07
CA LEU A 33 -3.43 -0.09 2.41
C LEU A 33 -4.29 -1.12 3.12
N LEU A 34 -3.68 -2.12 3.71
CA LEU A 34 -4.44 -3.18 4.37
C LEU A 34 -4.56 -2.96 5.87
N ASP A 35 -3.49 -2.49 6.51
CA ASP A 35 -3.51 -2.29 7.95
C ASP A 35 -3.86 -0.87 8.37
N GLY A 36 -3.83 0.07 7.44
CA GLY A 36 -4.23 1.44 7.74
C GLY A 36 -3.24 2.21 8.60
N VAL A 37 -1.96 1.84 8.55
CA VAL A 37 -0.96 2.50 9.37
C VAL A 37 -0.73 3.92 8.85
N ARG A 38 -0.64 4.89 9.78
CA ARG A 38 -0.44 6.27 9.40
C ARG A 38 0.95 6.49 8.85
N PHE A 39 1.13 7.58 8.12
CA PHE A 39 2.40 7.84 7.45
C PHE A 39 3.56 8.01 8.43
N GLU A 40 3.33 8.64 9.57
CA GLU A 40 4.42 8.89 10.50
C GLU A 40 5.00 7.62 11.10
N PRO A 41 4.19 6.77 11.74
CA PRO A 41 4.75 5.51 12.24
C PRO A 41 5.24 4.61 11.12
N LEU A 42 4.60 4.69 9.95
CA LEU A 42 5.01 3.88 8.82
C LEU A 42 6.40 4.28 8.36
N ALA A 43 6.66 5.58 8.27
CA ALA A 43 7.96 6.08 7.88
C ALA A 43 9.02 5.63 8.86
N GLU A 44 8.71 5.70 10.14
CA GLU A 44 9.64 5.26 11.18
C GLU A 44 9.94 3.78 11.05
N GLU A 45 8.92 3.01 10.80
CA GLU A 45 9.06 1.56 10.71
C GLU A 45 10.03 1.19 9.60
N PHE A 46 10.03 1.94 8.51
CA PHE A 46 10.85 1.64 7.36
C PHE A 46 12.10 2.50 7.26
N GLY A 47 12.33 3.36 8.24
CA GLY A 47 13.52 4.22 8.23
C GLY A 47 13.51 5.24 7.13
N LEU A 48 12.34 5.76 6.79
CA LEU A 48 12.20 6.73 5.71
C LEU A 48 11.61 8.02 6.23
N SER A 49 11.74 9.10 5.46
CA SER A 49 11.04 10.32 5.81
C SER A 49 9.57 10.16 5.48
N VAL A 50 8.72 10.96 6.12
CA VAL A 50 7.30 10.94 5.84
C VAL A 50 7.05 11.29 4.37
N ARG A 51 7.80 12.25 3.86
CA ARG A 51 7.65 12.68 2.49
C ARG A 51 7.95 11.54 1.51
N HIS A 52 9.03 10.82 1.77
CA HIS A 52 9.41 9.70 0.91
C HIS A 52 8.37 8.59 1.00
N THR A 53 7.89 8.33 2.23
CA THR A 53 6.87 7.31 2.45
C THR A 53 5.60 7.65 1.66
N LYS A 54 5.18 8.90 1.71
CA LYS A 54 4.00 9.32 0.96
C LYS A 54 4.20 9.13 -0.54
N SER A 55 5.39 9.45 -1.03
CA SER A 55 5.68 9.30 -2.44
C SER A 55 5.54 7.85 -2.87
N ILE A 56 6.09 6.94 -2.09
CA ILE A 56 5.99 5.51 -2.40
C ILE A 56 4.53 5.06 -2.39
N VAL A 57 3.79 5.49 -1.38
CA VAL A 57 2.40 5.09 -1.25
C VAL A 57 1.57 5.64 -2.40
N TYR A 58 1.75 6.91 -2.74
CA TYR A 58 0.94 7.50 -3.80
C TYR A 58 1.22 6.84 -5.14
N LYS A 59 2.48 6.60 -5.45
CA LYS A 59 2.82 5.96 -6.72
C LYS A 59 2.33 4.52 -6.75
N GLY A 60 2.55 3.80 -5.68
CA GLY A 60 2.13 2.42 -5.61
C GLY A 60 0.62 2.28 -5.65
N SER A 61 -0.07 3.14 -4.90
CA SER A 61 -1.53 3.09 -4.86
C SER A 61 -2.12 3.42 -6.24
N ALA A 62 -1.56 4.40 -6.91
CA ALA A 62 -2.06 4.76 -8.24
C ALA A 62 -1.93 3.58 -9.18
N LYS A 63 -0.80 2.89 -9.12
CA LYS A 63 -0.60 1.73 -9.97
C LYS A 63 -1.59 0.61 -9.63
N ILE A 64 -1.73 0.33 -8.34
CA ILE A 64 -2.61 -0.74 -7.88
C ILE A 64 -4.05 -0.45 -8.27
N PHE A 65 -4.52 0.75 -7.95
CA PHE A 65 -5.93 1.06 -8.18
C PHE A 65 -6.27 1.21 -9.66
N SER A 66 -5.28 1.48 -10.50
CA SER A 66 -5.53 1.52 -11.92
C SER A 66 -5.81 0.13 -12.49
N LYS A 67 -5.47 -0.93 -11.74
CA LYS A 67 -5.71 -2.29 -12.18
C LYS A 67 -7.02 -2.88 -11.64
N ILE A 68 -7.66 -2.17 -10.73
CA ILE A 68 -8.92 -2.64 -10.19
C ILE A 68 -10.05 -2.10 -11.04
N LYS A 69 -10.98 -2.99 -11.39
CA LYS A 69 -12.09 -2.57 -12.23
C LYS A 69 -13.32 -2.25 -11.45
#